data_f2f2b918f1e2635c1e3941abda92130b
#
_entry.id   f2f2b918f1e2635c1e3941abda92130b
#
_cell.length_a   1.000
_cell.length_b   1.000
_cell.length_c   1.000
_cell.angle_alpha   90.00
_cell.angle_beta   90.00
_cell.angle_gamma   90.00
#
_symmetry.space_group_name_H-M   'P 1'
#
loop_
_entity.id
_entity.type
_entity.pdbx_description
1 polymer ?
#
loop_
_entity_poly.entity_id
_entity_poly.type
_entity_poly.pdbx_seq_one_letter_code
_entity_poly.pdbx_strand_id
1 'polypeptide(L)'
;MDKIEININGYLQIPKDYHLVSTSSGSFKLVKDKPKFKKWDIITDKGYIYVVDHIDNFGEIHYMLAVPLIGIGLHTNSKTSIDPDRCEFVTNKETTHLVKTILRFLENKDIIK
;
A
#
# COMPACT_ATOMS: atom_id res chain seq x y z
N MET A 1 -7.22 -10.26 5.93
CA MET A 1 -7.13 -9.32 7.02
C MET A 1 -8.24 -9.48 8.00
N ASP A 2 -7.88 -9.40 9.18
CA ASP A 2 -8.75 -9.81 10.26
C ASP A 2 -9.67 -8.69 10.67
N LYS A 3 -10.96 -8.91 10.48
CA LYS A 3 -11.96 -8.05 11.09
C LYS A 3 -12.17 -8.56 12.50
N ILE A 4 -11.96 -7.70 13.48
CA ILE A 4 -12.35 -8.02 14.84
C ILE A 4 -13.74 -7.44 15.06
N GLU A 5 -14.66 -8.31 15.43
CA GLU A 5 -15.95 -7.87 15.92
C GLU A 5 -15.75 -7.29 17.31
N ILE A 6 -16.11 -6.02 17.47
CA ILE A 6 -16.08 -5.39 18.78
C ILE A 6 -17.39 -5.71 19.45
N ASN A 7 -17.31 -6.54 20.47
CA ASN A 7 -18.45 -6.85 21.29
C ASN A 7 -18.61 -5.70 22.31
N ILE A 8 -19.75 -5.05 22.29
CA ILE A 8 -20.03 -3.89 23.14
C ILE A 8 -19.92 -4.24 24.63
N ASN A 9 -20.15 -5.48 24.98
CA ASN A 9 -20.12 -5.95 26.38
C ASN A 9 -18.82 -6.62 26.77
N GLY A 10 -17.82 -6.64 25.88
CA GLY A 10 -16.58 -7.32 26.11
C GLY A 10 -15.38 -6.40 26.16
N TYR A 11 -14.26 -6.98 26.53
CA TYR A 11 -12.99 -6.29 26.50
C TYR A 11 -12.46 -6.29 25.07
N LEU A 12 -12.01 -5.14 24.60
CA LEU A 12 -11.32 -5.05 23.34
C LEU A 12 -9.89 -5.57 23.54
N GLN A 13 -9.61 -6.74 22.97
CA GLN A 13 -8.25 -7.27 22.94
C GLN A 13 -7.63 -6.97 21.58
N ILE A 14 -6.64 -6.10 21.58
CA ILE A 14 -5.88 -5.79 20.39
C ILE A 14 -4.71 -6.75 20.32
N PRO A 15 -4.59 -7.55 19.24
CA PRO A 15 -3.44 -8.46 19.09
C PRO A 15 -2.12 -7.70 19.17
N LYS A 16 -1.09 -8.38 19.63
CA LYS A 16 0.25 -7.83 19.65
C LYS A 16 0.65 -7.40 18.24
N ASP A 17 1.35 -6.28 18.13
CA ASP A 17 1.84 -5.71 16.87
C ASP A 17 0.72 -5.16 15.96
N TYR A 18 -0.45 -4.89 16.53
CA TYR A 18 -1.54 -4.23 15.83
C TYR A 18 -2.02 -3.00 16.61
N HIS A 19 -2.64 -2.09 15.91
CA HIS A 19 -3.35 -0.97 16.52
C HIS A 19 -4.70 -0.77 15.85
N LEU A 20 -5.59 -0.08 16.55
CA LEU A 20 -6.95 0.13 16.09
C LEU A 20 -7.05 1.52 15.46
N VAL A 21 -7.66 1.60 14.29
CA VAL A 21 -7.95 2.89 13.64
C VAL A 21 -9.43 2.98 13.31
N SER A 22 -9.99 4.18 13.39
CA SER A 22 -11.37 4.39 12.96
C SER A 22 -11.41 4.64 11.45
N THR A 23 -12.46 4.13 10.81
CA THR A 23 -12.67 4.32 9.39
C THR A 23 -13.69 5.43 9.14
N SER A 24 -13.75 5.91 7.90
CA SER A 24 -14.69 6.97 7.52
C SER A 24 -16.16 6.53 7.64
N SER A 25 -16.42 5.23 7.69
CA SER A 25 -17.76 4.68 7.85
C SER A 25 -18.20 4.55 9.31
N GLY A 26 -17.36 5.00 10.26
CA GLY A 26 -17.63 4.90 11.69
C GLY A 26 -17.32 3.55 12.30
N SER A 27 -16.73 2.64 11.55
CA SER A 27 -16.25 1.36 12.06
C SER A 27 -14.78 1.45 12.44
N PHE A 28 -14.22 0.33 12.95
CA PHE A 28 -12.82 0.24 13.31
C PHE A 28 -12.15 -0.88 12.54
N LYS A 29 -10.86 -0.75 12.30
CA LYS A 29 -10.07 -1.83 11.72
C LYS A 29 -8.75 -1.96 12.44
N LEU A 30 -8.15 -3.15 12.37
CA LEU A 30 -6.82 -3.40 12.88
C LEU A 30 -5.79 -3.12 11.80
N VAL A 31 -4.74 -2.43 12.18
CA VAL A 31 -3.62 -2.14 11.29
C VAL A 31 -2.34 -2.63 11.97
N LYS A 32 -1.47 -3.26 11.21
CA LYS A 32 -0.19 -3.73 11.73
C LYS A 32 0.69 -2.54 12.12
N ASP A 33 1.35 -2.63 13.29
CA ASP A 33 2.30 -1.61 13.72
C ASP A 33 3.49 -1.51 12.77
N LYS A 34 3.96 -2.66 12.27
CA LYS A 34 5.00 -2.71 11.25
C LYS A 34 4.36 -2.97 9.91
N PRO A 35 4.45 -2.03 8.96
CA PRO A 35 3.91 -2.23 7.63
C PRO A 35 4.55 -3.43 6.92
N LYS A 36 3.75 -4.11 6.09
CA LYS A 36 4.21 -5.25 5.29
C LYS A 36 5.26 -4.83 4.26
N PHE A 37 5.14 -3.62 3.73
CA PHE A 37 6.00 -3.09 2.69
C PHE A 37 6.69 -1.82 3.15
N LYS A 38 7.85 -1.55 2.58
CA LYS A 38 8.66 -0.38 2.90
C LYS A 38 8.95 0.44 1.64
N LYS A 39 9.55 1.60 1.81
CA LYS A 39 9.93 2.47 0.69
C LYS A 39 10.75 1.73 -0.35
N TRP A 40 10.44 1.95 -1.61
CA TRP A 40 11.04 1.35 -2.81
C TRP A 40 10.56 -0.07 -3.11
N ASP A 41 9.74 -0.69 -2.29
CA ASP A 41 9.17 -2.00 -2.63
C ASP A 41 8.26 -1.87 -3.84
N ILE A 42 8.37 -2.84 -4.75
CA ILE A 42 7.54 -2.91 -5.95
C ILE A 42 6.52 -4.02 -5.73
N ILE A 43 5.27 -3.65 -5.71
CA ILE A 43 4.17 -4.54 -5.34
C ILE A 43 3.05 -4.46 -6.38
N THR A 44 2.17 -5.44 -6.38
CA THR A 44 1.02 -5.49 -7.29
C THR A 44 -0.21 -6.02 -6.58
N ASP A 45 -1.38 -5.52 -6.99
CA ASP A 45 -2.69 -5.96 -6.51
C ASP A 45 -3.51 -6.62 -7.63
N LYS A 46 -2.88 -6.94 -8.76
CA LYS A 46 -3.47 -7.46 -9.99
C LYS A 46 -4.12 -6.40 -10.90
N GLY A 47 -4.22 -5.16 -10.46
CA GLY A 47 -4.73 -4.06 -11.29
C GLY A 47 -3.69 -3.02 -11.60
N TYR A 48 -2.76 -2.86 -10.67
CA TYR A 48 -1.69 -1.89 -10.77
C TYR A 48 -0.39 -2.47 -10.23
N ILE A 49 0.71 -1.87 -10.65
CA ILE A 49 2.00 -2.07 -10.01
C ILE A 49 2.32 -0.77 -9.28
N TYR A 50 2.65 -0.87 -7.99
CA TYR A 50 2.98 0.28 -7.16
C TYR A 50 4.43 0.24 -6.73
N VAL A 51 5.06 1.42 -6.67
CA VAL A 51 6.33 1.59 -5.98
C VAL A 51 6.01 2.31 -4.67
N VAL A 52 6.25 1.64 -3.57
CA VAL A 52 5.83 2.12 -2.25
C VAL A 52 6.67 3.30 -1.79
N ASP A 53 6.04 4.34 -1.29
CA ASP A 53 6.70 5.38 -0.52
C ASP A 53 6.65 5.03 0.97
N HIS A 54 5.47 4.83 1.51
CA HIS A 54 5.28 4.37 2.88
C HIS A 54 3.85 3.87 3.06
N ILE A 55 3.61 3.18 4.16
CA ILE A 55 2.26 2.83 4.59
C ILE A 55 1.97 3.64 5.85
N ASP A 56 0.86 4.38 5.84
CA ASP A 56 0.53 5.27 6.95
C ASP A 56 -0.09 4.52 8.14
N ASN A 57 -0.39 5.26 9.20
CA ASN A 57 -0.97 4.69 10.42
C ASN A 57 -2.39 4.14 10.21
N PHE A 58 -3.05 4.49 9.12
CA PHE A 58 -4.37 3.97 8.77
C PHE A 58 -4.27 2.72 7.91
N GLY A 59 -3.06 2.29 7.56
CA GLY A 59 -2.82 1.13 6.71
C GLY A 59 -2.98 1.40 5.23
N GLU A 60 -3.01 2.67 4.82
CA GLU A 60 -3.11 3.03 3.41
C GLU A 60 -1.72 3.12 2.77
N ILE A 61 -1.61 2.60 1.54
CA ILE A 61 -0.36 2.61 0.80
C ILE A 61 -0.20 3.96 0.10
N HIS A 62 0.87 4.67 0.45
CA HIS A 62 1.32 5.84 -0.29
C HIS A 62 2.38 5.39 -1.28
N TYR A 63 2.23 5.75 -2.54
CA TYR A 63 3.12 5.29 -3.59
C TYR A 63 3.80 6.46 -4.30
N MET A 64 5.01 6.20 -4.79
CA MET A 64 5.73 7.14 -5.65
C MET A 64 5.23 7.03 -7.08
N LEU A 65 4.89 5.83 -7.51
CA LEU A 65 4.48 5.51 -8.87
C LEU A 65 3.44 4.41 -8.84
N ALA A 66 2.40 4.53 -9.64
CA ALA A 66 1.44 3.47 -9.93
C ALA A 66 1.33 3.30 -11.43
N VAL A 67 1.55 2.08 -11.90
CA VAL A 67 1.48 1.72 -13.32
C VAL A 67 0.27 0.82 -13.51
N PRO A 68 -0.74 1.22 -14.29
CA PRO A 68 -1.86 0.32 -14.56
C PRO A 68 -1.42 -0.85 -15.42
N LEU A 69 -1.94 -2.04 -15.12
CA LEU A 69 -1.68 -3.23 -15.93
C LEU A 69 -2.51 -3.25 -17.19
N ILE A 70 -3.66 -2.57 -17.15
CA ILE A 70 -4.55 -2.42 -18.31
C ILE A 70 -4.85 -0.93 -18.45
N GLY A 71 -4.68 -0.41 -19.66
CA GLY A 71 -4.92 1.01 -19.91
C GLY A 71 -3.63 1.81 -19.98
N ILE A 72 -3.78 3.11 -20.01
CA ILE A 72 -2.67 4.06 -20.11
C ILE A 72 -2.80 5.13 -19.04
N GLY A 73 -1.66 5.64 -18.62
CA GLY A 73 -1.59 6.70 -17.63
C GLY A 73 -0.84 6.24 -16.38
N LEU A 74 0.11 7.04 -15.97
CA LEU A 74 0.86 6.81 -14.74
C LEU A 74 0.31 7.72 -13.66
N HIS A 75 0.27 7.21 -12.43
CA HIS A 75 -0.05 8.03 -11.27
C HIS A 75 1.20 8.16 -10.40
N THR A 76 1.42 9.33 -9.85
CA THR A 76 2.60 9.59 -9.02
C THR A 76 2.22 10.29 -7.74
N ASN A 77 3.00 10.02 -6.68
CA ASN A 77 2.91 10.73 -5.41
C ASN A 77 1.48 10.81 -4.83
N SER A 78 0.81 9.67 -4.77
CA SER A 78 -0.55 9.58 -4.26
C SER A 78 -0.71 8.38 -3.36
N LYS A 79 -1.93 8.04 -3.02
CA LYS A 79 -2.23 6.90 -2.14
C LYS A 79 -3.38 6.07 -2.69
N THR A 80 -3.47 4.84 -2.22
CA THR A 80 -4.56 3.94 -2.55
C THR A 80 -5.18 3.36 -1.29
N SER A 81 -6.47 3.11 -1.33
CA SER A 81 -7.20 2.47 -0.23
C SER A 81 -7.12 0.95 -0.26
N ILE A 82 -6.34 0.37 -1.17
CA ILE A 82 -6.19 -1.07 -1.27
C ILE A 82 -5.47 -1.59 -0.03
N ASP A 83 -5.99 -2.69 0.51
CA ASP A 83 -5.39 -3.36 1.66
C ASP A 83 -4.01 -3.90 1.28
N PRO A 84 -2.95 -3.54 2.02
CA PRO A 84 -1.62 -4.08 1.75
C PRO A 84 -1.56 -5.61 1.76
N ASP A 85 -2.40 -6.28 2.55
CA ASP A 85 -2.44 -7.73 2.60
C ASP A 85 -2.93 -8.36 1.29
N ARG A 86 -3.56 -7.59 0.42
CA ARG A 86 -3.98 -8.04 -0.91
C ARG A 86 -2.91 -7.88 -1.96
N CYS A 87 -1.81 -7.25 -1.62
CA CYS A 87 -0.70 -6.99 -2.53
C CYS A 87 0.42 -8.00 -2.33
N GLU A 88 1.13 -8.27 -3.40
CA GLU A 88 2.28 -9.17 -3.42
C GLU A 88 3.47 -8.47 -4.05
N PHE A 89 4.68 -8.93 -3.72
CA PHE A 89 5.87 -8.43 -4.38
C PHE A 89 5.87 -8.82 -5.86
N VAL A 90 6.30 -7.89 -6.69
CA VAL A 90 6.56 -8.19 -8.10
C VAL A 90 7.86 -8.97 -8.18
N THR A 91 7.78 -10.20 -8.69
CA THR A 91 8.94 -11.10 -8.78
C THR A 91 9.51 -11.22 -10.19
N ASN A 92 8.78 -10.78 -11.20
CA ASN A 92 9.24 -10.82 -12.59
C ASN A 92 10.35 -9.80 -12.81
N LYS A 93 11.52 -10.27 -13.22
CA LYS A 93 12.70 -9.42 -13.38
C LYS A 93 12.52 -8.36 -14.48
N GLU A 94 11.87 -8.71 -15.56
CA GLU A 94 11.63 -7.78 -16.66
C GLU A 94 10.70 -6.65 -16.24
N THR A 95 9.62 -6.99 -15.53
CA THR A 95 8.69 -6.02 -14.99
C THR A 95 9.38 -5.11 -13.99
N THR A 96 10.18 -5.68 -13.10
CA THR A 96 10.94 -4.90 -12.11
C THR A 96 11.91 -3.93 -12.78
N HIS A 97 12.61 -4.40 -13.81
CA HIS A 97 13.53 -3.56 -14.57
C HIS A 97 12.81 -2.41 -15.25
N LEU A 98 11.67 -2.70 -15.89
CA LEU A 98 10.87 -1.67 -16.56
C LEU A 98 10.40 -0.62 -15.58
N VAL A 99 9.89 -1.02 -14.42
CA VAL A 99 9.42 -0.10 -13.39
C VAL A 99 10.57 0.79 -12.88
N LYS A 100 11.74 0.21 -12.65
CA LYS A 100 12.92 0.97 -12.22
C LYS A 100 13.38 1.96 -13.29
N THR A 101 13.25 1.60 -14.55
CA THR A 101 13.57 2.49 -15.66
C THR A 101 12.63 3.69 -15.70
N ILE A 102 11.34 3.45 -15.52
CA ILE A 102 10.33 4.51 -15.45
C ILE A 102 10.60 5.43 -14.26
N LEU A 103 10.89 4.87 -13.09
CA LEU A 103 11.22 5.64 -11.90
C LEU A 103 12.41 6.57 -12.14
N ARG A 104 13.47 6.05 -12.73
CA ARG A 104 14.67 6.84 -13.01
C ARG A 104 14.38 7.99 -13.97
N PHE A 105 13.57 7.72 -14.98
CA PHE A 105 13.15 8.76 -15.92
C PHE A 105 12.37 9.86 -15.20
N LEU A 106 11.42 9.50 -14.33
CA LEU A 106 10.60 10.45 -13.60
C LEU A 106 11.41 11.25 -12.56
N GLU A 107 12.40 10.61 -11.92
CA GLU A 107 13.31 11.32 -11.03
C GLU A 107 14.11 12.38 -11.77
N ASN A 108 14.61 12.06 -12.95
CA ASN A 108 15.38 12.99 -13.79
C ASN A 108 14.54 14.18 -14.27
N LYS A 109 13.23 14.04 -14.30
CA LYS A 109 12.29 15.09 -14.66
C LYS A 109 11.72 15.83 -13.45
N ASP A 110 12.21 15.53 -12.25
CA ASP A 110 11.70 16.10 -10.99
C ASP A 110 10.22 15.83 -10.72
N ILE A 111 9.66 14.80 -11.35
CA ILE A 111 8.26 14.41 -11.15
C ILE A 111 8.11 13.61 -9.86
N ILE A 112 9.11 12.81 -9.54
CA ILE A 112 9.20 12.03 -8.30
C ILE A 112 10.39 12.55 -7.50
N LYS A 113 10.16 12.76 -6.23
CA LYS A 113 11.20 13.24 -5.31
C LYS A 113 11.71 12.14 -4.40
#